data_db18ca2dac781cf4d4a06ce0a6ef7a48
#
_entry.id   db18ca2dac781cf4d4a06ce0a6ef7a48
#
_cell.length_a   1.000
_cell.length_b   1.000
_cell.length_c   1.000
_cell.angle_alpha   90.00
_cell.angle_beta   90.00
_cell.angle_gamma   90.00
#
_symmetry.space_group_name_H-M   'P 1'
#
loop_
_entity.id
_entity.type
_entity.pdbx_description
1 polymer ?
#
loop_
_entity_poly.entity_id
_entity_poly.type
_entity_poly.pdbx_seq_one_letter_code
_entity_poly.pdbx_strand_id
1 'polypeptide(L)'
;MFPDVTIVMTTYFPDVHRRSLAEVTLRSWVENLRYNGDLHLHCADDGSNHIWHPELIWKGPITYSYQERRGVGASLNHGFAKAFETSPYVLYAVDDWWLAYPIDFTHWVMVLEEREDVGMVRLGPPHPNIRGHVEAFTDYWNSWGLRLDRYGFAFGHRPALYHQRMIKTYGWFEEGVSALECERLYAEKFAQTEGPDVVLSLSSPWYHTSTESLSAIEPEG
;
A
#
# COMPACT_ATOMS: atom_id res chain seq x y z
N MET A 1 -1.48 -0.13 23.72
CA MET A 1 -0.42 -0.63 22.79
C MET A 1 -1.04 -0.51 21.41
N PHE A 2 -0.31 0.04 20.44
CA PHE A 2 -0.80 0.09 19.06
C PHE A 2 -0.62 -1.28 18.42
N PRO A 3 -1.53 -1.72 17.53
CA PRO A 3 -1.37 -3.01 16.84
C PRO A 3 -0.17 -2.99 15.89
N ASP A 4 0.42 -4.17 15.64
CA ASP A 4 1.49 -4.30 14.65
C ASP A 4 0.95 -4.05 13.24
N VAL A 5 1.78 -3.50 12.36
CA VAL A 5 1.46 -3.32 10.94
C VAL A 5 2.53 -3.98 10.08
N THR A 6 2.12 -4.79 9.12
CA THR A 6 3.03 -5.31 8.12
C THR A 6 3.00 -4.43 6.87
N ILE A 7 4.14 -3.89 6.49
CA ILE A 7 4.31 -3.23 5.19
C ILE A 7 4.51 -4.33 4.15
N VAL A 8 3.66 -4.41 3.15
CA VAL A 8 3.83 -5.30 1.99
C VAL A 8 4.33 -4.50 0.81
N MET A 9 5.56 -4.78 0.42
CA MET A 9 6.19 -4.21 -0.77
C MET A 9 6.22 -5.27 -1.87
N THR A 10 5.45 -5.07 -2.92
CA THR A 10 5.55 -5.94 -4.10
C THR A 10 6.69 -5.47 -4.99
N THR A 11 7.51 -6.41 -5.45
CA THR A 11 8.71 -6.12 -6.26
C THR A 11 8.78 -6.97 -7.52
N TYR A 12 9.31 -6.37 -8.58
CA TYR A 12 9.74 -7.05 -9.78
C TYR A 12 10.89 -6.30 -10.44
N PHE A 13 12.08 -6.87 -10.43
CA PHE A 13 13.30 -6.25 -10.97
C PHE A 13 13.76 -6.94 -12.25
N PRO A 14 13.25 -6.54 -13.42
CA PRO A 14 13.74 -7.04 -14.70
C PRO A 14 15.18 -6.59 -14.97
N ASP A 15 15.60 -5.48 -14.37
CA ASP A 15 16.92 -4.86 -14.53
C ASP A 15 17.40 -4.15 -13.26
N VAL A 16 18.66 -3.70 -13.29
CA VAL A 16 19.32 -3.00 -12.18
C VAL A 16 18.68 -1.64 -11.88
N HIS A 17 18.17 -0.96 -12.92
CA HIS A 17 17.56 0.35 -12.75
C HIS A 17 16.29 0.25 -11.90
N ARG A 18 15.40 -0.71 -12.19
CA ARG A 18 14.19 -0.94 -11.39
C ARG A 18 14.53 -1.29 -9.93
N ARG A 19 15.58 -2.10 -9.71
CA ARG A 19 16.08 -2.38 -8.36
C ARG A 19 16.53 -1.10 -7.64
N SER A 20 17.27 -0.22 -8.34
CA SER A 20 17.73 1.04 -7.75
C SER A 20 16.57 1.96 -7.36
N LEU A 21 15.47 1.97 -8.13
CA LEU A 21 14.24 2.65 -7.75
C LEU A 21 13.68 2.14 -6.43
N ALA A 22 13.59 0.83 -6.26
CA ALA A 22 13.14 0.22 -5.02
C ALA A 22 14.02 0.58 -3.81
N GLU A 23 15.33 0.69 -4.01
CA GLU A 23 16.26 1.14 -2.96
C GLU A 23 15.99 2.58 -2.54
N VAL A 24 15.80 3.51 -3.49
CA VAL A 24 15.43 4.91 -3.21
C VAL A 24 14.08 4.98 -2.50
N THR A 25 13.11 4.25 -3.00
CA THR A 25 11.78 4.15 -2.42
C THR A 25 11.84 3.69 -0.96
N LEU A 26 12.52 2.57 -0.67
CA LEU A 26 12.62 2.04 0.69
C LEU A 26 13.38 2.99 1.64
N ARG A 27 14.42 3.67 1.17
CA ARG A 27 15.11 4.70 1.97
C ARG A 27 14.16 5.83 2.35
N SER A 28 13.34 6.31 1.41
CA SER A 28 12.36 7.35 1.69
C SER A 28 11.33 6.92 2.75
N TRP A 29 10.96 5.63 2.78
CA TRP A 29 10.07 5.10 3.81
C TRP A 29 10.73 5.06 5.18
N VAL A 30 11.98 4.60 5.26
CA VAL A 30 12.74 4.58 6.52
C VAL A 30 12.89 6.01 7.10
N GLU A 31 13.08 7.00 6.24
CA GLU A 31 13.25 8.39 6.64
C GLU A 31 11.94 9.08 7.03
N ASN A 32 10.83 8.75 6.36
CA ASN A 32 9.61 9.55 6.42
C ASN A 32 8.39 8.82 6.98
N LEU A 33 8.37 7.49 7.03
CA LEU A 33 7.24 6.76 7.58
C LEU A 33 7.30 6.77 9.12
N ARG A 34 6.18 7.13 9.75
CA ARG A 34 6.04 7.16 11.22
C ARG A 34 4.83 6.34 11.64
N TYR A 35 5.03 5.53 12.67
CA TYR A 35 4.01 4.73 13.31
C TYR A 35 4.37 4.50 14.78
N ASN A 36 3.39 4.53 15.68
CA ASN A 36 3.62 4.38 17.11
C ASN A 36 3.61 2.92 17.62
N GLY A 37 3.33 1.95 16.74
CA GLY A 37 3.44 0.52 16.99
C GLY A 37 4.63 -0.10 16.25
N ASP A 38 4.68 -1.43 16.19
CA ASP A 38 5.74 -2.14 15.49
C ASP A 38 5.46 -2.25 13.99
N LEU A 39 6.50 -2.06 13.19
CA LEU A 39 6.48 -2.19 11.74
C LEU A 39 7.31 -3.39 11.29
N HIS A 40 6.70 -4.26 10.52
CA HIS A 40 7.34 -5.38 9.84
C HIS A 40 7.37 -5.11 8.33
N LEU A 41 8.45 -5.44 7.66
CA LEU A 41 8.52 -5.37 6.20
C LEU A 41 8.39 -6.77 5.60
N HIS A 42 7.48 -6.95 4.66
CA HIS A 42 7.38 -8.14 3.84
C HIS A 42 7.59 -7.79 2.37
N CYS A 43 8.64 -8.33 1.76
CA CYS A 43 8.93 -8.17 0.34
C CYS A 43 8.35 -9.35 -0.44
N ALA A 44 7.34 -9.08 -1.28
CA ALA A 44 6.70 -10.07 -2.14
C ALA A 44 7.24 -9.94 -3.58
N ASP A 45 8.19 -10.81 -3.94
CA ASP A 45 8.90 -10.75 -5.22
C ASP A 45 8.23 -11.61 -6.29
N ASP A 46 7.95 -11.00 -7.43
CA ASP A 46 7.30 -11.60 -8.60
C ASP A 46 8.31 -12.10 -9.65
N GLY A 47 9.36 -12.79 -9.21
CA GLY A 47 10.33 -13.40 -10.11
C GLY A 47 11.37 -12.43 -10.66
N SER A 48 11.95 -11.61 -9.79
CA SER A 48 13.03 -10.70 -10.15
C SER A 48 14.27 -11.43 -10.66
N ASN A 49 14.92 -10.87 -11.67
CA ASN A 49 16.20 -11.37 -12.18
C ASN A 49 17.41 -10.84 -11.39
N HIS A 50 17.20 -9.87 -10.52
CA HIS A 50 18.25 -9.19 -9.75
C HIS A 50 18.02 -9.35 -8.26
N ILE A 51 19.06 -9.81 -7.55
CA ILE A 51 19.04 -9.94 -6.09
C ILE A 51 19.00 -8.55 -5.48
N TRP A 52 18.14 -8.40 -4.47
CA TRP A 52 18.02 -7.20 -3.67
C TRP A 52 18.22 -7.54 -2.18
N HIS A 53 18.79 -6.60 -1.43
CA HIS A 53 19.12 -6.73 -0.03
C HIS A 53 18.47 -5.59 0.80
N PRO A 54 17.14 -5.58 0.97
CA PRO A 54 16.46 -4.52 1.71
C PRO A 54 16.84 -4.45 3.18
N GLU A 55 17.41 -5.53 3.77
CA GLU A 55 17.96 -5.56 5.13
C GLU A 55 19.15 -4.60 5.33
N LEU A 56 19.79 -4.16 4.26
CA LEU A 56 20.81 -3.11 4.33
C LEU A 56 20.20 -1.72 4.60
N ILE A 57 18.92 -1.54 4.29
CA ILE A 57 18.17 -0.28 4.40
C ILE A 57 17.19 -0.35 5.57
N TRP A 58 16.31 -1.36 5.58
CA TRP A 58 15.32 -1.57 6.63
C TRP A 58 15.97 -2.21 7.86
N LYS A 59 15.74 -1.64 9.06
CA LYS A 59 16.36 -2.11 10.32
C LYS A 59 15.39 -2.86 11.24
N GLY A 60 14.12 -2.88 10.91
CA GLY A 60 13.11 -3.66 11.62
C GLY A 60 13.03 -5.11 11.14
N PRO A 61 12.07 -5.90 11.66
CA PRO A 61 11.80 -7.25 11.18
C PRO A 61 11.50 -7.24 9.69
N ILE A 62 12.02 -8.23 8.97
CA ILE A 62 11.82 -8.39 7.53
C ILE A 62 11.59 -9.84 7.17
N THR A 63 10.68 -10.09 6.26
CA THR A 63 10.39 -11.39 5.66
C THR A 63 10.28 -11.27 4.15
N TYR A 64 10.43 -12.41 3.47
CA TYR A 64 10.43 -12.46 2.02
C TYR A 64 9.52 -13.57 1.54
N SER A 65 8.87 -13.34 0.40
CA SER A 65 8.29 -14.39 -0.42
C SER A 65 8.75 -14.22 -1.87
N TYR A 66 9.00 -15.32 -2.53
CA TYR A 66 9.39 -15.37 -3.92
C TYR A 66 8.41 -16.27 -4.67
N GLN A 67 8.03 -15.86 -5.85
CA GLN A 67 7.27 -16.68 -6.79
C GLN A 67 7.83 -16.52 -8.21
N GLU A 68 7.58 -17.49 -9.09
CA GLU A 68 7.73 -17.27 -10.52
C GLU A 68 6.76 -16.18 -10.96
N ARG A 69 7.14 -15.42 -11.98
CA ARG A 69 6.36 -14.26 -12.44
C ARG A 69 4.92 -14.62 -12.77
N ARG A 70 3.98 -14.10 -11.98
CA ARG A 70 2.54 -14.32 -12.10
C ARG A 70 1.72 -13.04 -12.12
N GLY A 71 2.39 -11.89 -12.03
CA GLY A 71 1.79 -10.58 -12.06
C GLY A 71 1.38 -10.04 -10.69
N VAL A 72 1.01 -8.77 -10.68
CA VAL A 72 0.79 -7.99 -9.45
C VAL A 72 -0.29 -8.58 -8.55
N GLY A 73 -1.38 -9.13 -9.10
CA GLY A 73 -2.44 -9.76 -8.31
C GLY A 73 -1.95 -10.94 -7.47
N ALA A 74 -1.12 -11.80 -8.08
CA ALA A 74 -0.52 -12.93 -7.37
C ALA A 74 0.46 -12.49 -6.29
N SER A 75 1.30 -11.47 -6.56
CA SER A 75 2.23 -10.90 -5.57
C SER A 75 1.48 -10.26 -4.40
N LEU A 76 0.39 -9.53 -4.67
CA LEU A 76 -0.47 -8.98 -3.63
C LEU A 76 -1.08 -10.07 -2.75
N ASN A 77 -1.68 -11.08 -3.37
CA ASN A 77 -2.31 -12.18 -2.65
C ASN A 77 -1.31 -12.90 -1.75
N HIS A 78 -0.12 -13.20 -2.28
CA HIS A 78 0.92 -13.86 -1.54
C HIS A 78 1.44 -12.99 -0.39
N GLY A 79 1.75 -11.71 -0.66
CA GLY A 79 2.22 -10.77 0.35
C GLY A 79 1.19 -10.54 1.46
N PHE A 80 -0.08 -10.35 1.11
CA PHE A 80 -1.16 -10.15 2.08
C PHE A 80 -1.43 -11.40 2.90
N ALA A 81 -1.42 -12.58 2.28
CA ALA A 81 -1.59 -13.84 3.01
C ALA A 81 -0.51 -13.99 4.09
N LYS A 82 0.75 -13.69 3.74
CA LYS A 82 1.86 -13.73 4.70
C LYS A 82 1.75 -12.66 5.78
N ALA A 83 1.40 -11.44 5.43
CA ALA A 83 1.23 -10.35 6.38
C ALA A 83 0.10 -10.65 7.39
N PHE A 84 -1.01 -11.21 6.94
CA PHE A 84 -2.14 -11.55 7.81
C PHE A 84 -1.91 -12.74 8.74
N GLU A 85 -0.80 -13.46 8.60
CA GLU A 85 -0.37 -14.46 9.61
C GLU A 85 0.07 -13.77 10.92
N THR A 86 0.51 -12.51 10.87
CA THR A 86 1.09 -11.77 11.99
C THR A 86 0.29 -10.55 12.42
N SER A 87 -0.37 -9.87 11.49
CA SER A 87 -1.14 -8.64 11.75
C SER A 87 -2.37 -8.56 10.88
N PRO A 88 -3.52 -8.09 11.40
CA PRO A 88 -4.68 -7.79 10.56
C PRO A 88 -4.54 -6.53 9.71
N TYR A 89 -3.45 -5.76 9.88
CA TYR A 89 -3.20 -4.50 9.20
C TYR A 89 -2.03 -4.63 8.23
N VAL A 90 -2.26 -4.22 6.98
CA VAL A 90 -1.26 -4.18 5.92
C VAL A 90 -1.16 -2.78 5.36
N LEU A 91 0.03 -2.19 5.44
CA LEU A 91 0.36 -1.03 4.63
C LEU A 91 0.94 -1.53 3.30
N TYR A 92 0.16 -1.45 2.24
CA TYR A 92 0.60 -1.81 0.91
C TYR A 92 1.21 -0.63 0.18
N ALA A 93 2.38 -0.82 -0.41
CA ALA A 93 2.94 0.09 -1.39
C ALA A 93 3.85 -0.66 -2.38
N VAL A 94 3.89 -0.18 -3.62
CA VAL A 94 4.75 -0.71 -4.68
C VAL A 94 6.14 -0.10 -4.57
N ASP A 95 7.12 -0.78 -5.13
CA ASP A 95 8.54 -0.43 -5.11
C ASP A 95 8.94 0.87 -5.84
N ASP A 96 7.96 1.61 -6.39
CA ASP A 96 8.13 2.88 -7.09
C ASP A 96 7.29 4.04 -6.49
N TRP A 97 6.79 3.86 -5.26
CA TRP A 97 6.09 4.91 -4.53
C TRP A 97 6.94 5.43 -3.36
N TRP A 98 7.56 6.58 -3.49
CA TRP A 98 8.40 7.20 -2.47
C TRP A 98 7.68 8.27 -1.66
N LEU A 99 8.20 8.55 -0.46
CA LEU A 99 7.68 9.56 0.46
C LEU A 99 8.55 10.82 0.40
N ALA A 100 7.96 11.95 0.00
CA ALA A 100 8.67 13.22 -0.07
C ALA A 100 8.88 13.91 1.29
N TYR A 101 7.99 13.64 2.26
CA TYR A 101 8.03 14.21 3.61
C TYR A 101 7.35 13.27 4.61
N PRO A 102 7.58 13.48 5.94
CA PRO A 102 7.06 12.59 6.95
C PRO A 102 5.54 12.45 6.94
N ILE A 103 5.07 11.22 7.10
CA ILE A 103 3.67 10.87 7.36
C ILE A 103 3.59 9.99 8.60
N ASP A 104 2.73 10.39 9.56
CA ASP A 104 2.30 9.54 10.65
C ASP A 104 0.93 8.95 10.31
N PHE A 105 0.86 7.64 10.12
CA PHE A 105 -0.39 6.95 9.79
C PHE A 105 -1.02 6.23 10.99
N THR A 106 -0.50 6.43 12.20
CA THR A 106 -1.01 5.82 13.43
C THR A 106 -2.51 6.05 13.60
N HIS A 107 -2.97 7.27 13.34
CA HIS A 107 -4.39 7.60 13.43
C HIS A 107 -5.27 6.82 12.46
N TRP A 108 -4.77 6.49 11.26
CA TRP A 108 -5.52 5.69 10.29
C TRP A 108 -5.62 4.21 10.69
N VAL A 109 -4.60 3.66 11.34
CA VAL A 109 -4.68 2.32 11.94
C VAL A 109 -5.76 2.30 13.02
N MET A 110 -5.81 3.35 13.86
CA MET A 110 -6.85 3.46 14.90
C MET A 110 -8.25 3.64 14.31
N VAL A 111 -8.40 4.37 13.20
CA VAL A 111 -9.68 4.42 12.46
C VAL A 111 -10.10 3.01 12.02
N LEU A 112 -9.20 2.23 11.45
CA LEU A 112 -9.51 0.85 11.05
C LEU A 112 -9.81 -0.06 12.25
N GLU A 113 -9.22 0.19 13.41
CA GLU A 113 -9.52 -0.56 14.65
C GLU A 113 -10.91 -0.24 15.18
N GLU A 114 -11.27 1.04 15.23
CA GLU A 114 -12.49 1.54 15.86
C GLU A 114 -13.72 1.48 14.94
N ARG A 115 -13.52 1.49 13.61
CA ARG A 115 -14.58 1.62 12.60
C ARG A 115 -14.67 0.34 11.76
N GLU A 116 -15.55 -0.58 12.16
CA GLU A 116 -15.79 -1.82 11.42
C GLU A 116 -16.32 -1.60 10.00
N ASP A 117 -16.99 -0.46 9.77
CA ASP A 117 -17.51 -0.03 8.48
C ASP A 117 -16.43 0.53 7.53
N VAL A 118 -15.17 0.67 7.99
CA VAL A 118 -14.03 1.07 7.16
C VAL A 118 -13.07 -0.10 7.03
N GLY A 119 -12.72 -0.49 5.81
CA GLY A 119 -11.82 -1.63 5.56
C GLY A 119 -10.48 -1.24 4.96
N MET A 120 -10.40 -0.05 4.35
CA MET A 120 -9.20 0.43 3.68
C MET A 120 -9.10 1.95 3.77
N VAL A 121 -7.88 2.44 3.97
CA VAL A 121 -7.55 3.87 3.85
C VAL A 121 -6.52 4.06 2.75
N ARG A 122 -6.87 4.76 1.69
CA ARG A 122 -5.94 5.16 0.63
C ARG A 122 -5.08 6.32 1.10
N LEU A 123 -3.78 6.13 1.06
CA LEU A 123 -2.77 7.13 1.43
C LEU A 123 -2.11 7.80 0.21
N GLY A 124 -2.22 7.16 -0.94
CA GLY A 124 -1.74 7.70 -2.21
C GLY A 124 -2.63 8.84 -2.75
N PRO A 125 -2.13 9.62 -3.70
CA PRO A 125 -2.86 10.75 -4.26
C PRO A 125 -4.20 10.30 -4.89
N PRO A 126 -5.23 11.17 -4.86
CA PRO A 126 -6.52 10.83 -5.44
C PRO A 126 -6.44 10.67 -6.96
N HIS A 127 -7.27 9.78 -7.49
CA HIS A 127 -7.52 9.75 -8.93
C HIS A 127 -8.46 10.93 -9.30
N PRO A 128 -8.29 11.60 -10.45
CA PRO A 128 -9.10 12.77 -10.84
C PRO A 128 -10.62 12.54 -10.84
N ASN A 129 -11.04 11.30 -11.05
CA ASN A 129 -12.46 10.92 -11.14
C ASN A 129 -13.03 10.33 -9.83
N ILE A 130 -12.31 10.45 -8.71
CA ILE A 130 -12.82 9.96 -7.42
C ILE A 130 -14.02 10.80 -6.97
N ARG A 131 -15.06 10.09 -6.50
CA ARG A 131 -16.24 10.68 -5.89
C ARG A 131 -16.42 10.16 -4.48
N GLY A 132 -17.01 10.98 -3.62
CA GLY A 132 -17.26 10.65 -2.23
C GLY A 132 -17.70 11.88 -1.44
N HIS A 133 -17.87 11.72 -0.14
CA HIS A 133 -18.19 12.80 0.79
C HIS A 133 -17.16 12.90 1.92
N VAL A 134 -16.85 14.12 2.35
CA VAL A 134 -15.92 14.36 3.46
C VAL A 134 -16.60 14.00 4.77
N GLU A 135 -15.92 13.22 5.59
CA GLU A 135 -16.40 12.74 6.90
C GLU A 135 -15.29 12.83 7.94
N ALA A 136 -15.65 13.10 9.19
CA ALA A 136 -14.77 12.93 10.35
C ALA A 136 -14.84 11.47 10.78
N PHE A 137 -13.70 10.79 10.84
CA PHE A 137 -13.62 9.38 11.23
C PHE A 137 -13.38 9.22 12.72
N THR A 138 -12.69 10.17 13.32
CA THR A 138 -12.52 10.27 14.77
C THR A 138 -12.20 11.70 15.18
N ASP A 139 -12.87 12.20 16.22
CA ASP A 139 -12.60 13.53 16.79
C ASP A 139 -11.29 13.53 17.58
N TYR A 140 -10.94 12.40 18.18
CA TYR A 140 -9.73 12.27 19.02
C TYR A 140 -8.43 12.48 18.21
N TRP A 141 -8.40 11.98 16.98
CA TRP A 141 -7.23 12.08 16.10
C TRP A 141 -7.35 13.18 15.06
N ASN A 142 -8.47 13.93 15.04
CA ASN A 142 -8.80 14.88 13.96
C ASN A 142 -8.63 14.24 12.56
N SER A 143 -9.06 12.97 12.44
CA SER A 143 -8.89 12.20 11.20
C SER A 143 -10.07 12.47 10.27
N TRP A 144 -9.83 13.35 9.30
CA TRP A 144 -10.77 13.66 8.23
C TRP A 144 -10.35 12.95 6.94
N GLY A 145 -11.31 12.38 6.26
CA GLY A 145 -11.10 11.71 5.01
C GLY A 145 -12.28 11.86 4.06
N LEU A 146 -12.08 11.40 2.84
CA LEU A 146 -13.14 11.29 1.84
C LEU A 146 -13.62 9.84 1.82
N ARG A 147 -14.84 9.57 2.31
CA ARG A 147 -15.50 8.26 2.12
C ARG A 147 -15.88 8.13 0.64
N LEU A 148 -15.39 7.10 -0.01
CA LEU A 148 -15.54 6.93 -1.44
C LEU A 148 -16.89 6.31 -1.80
N ASP A 149 -17.53 6.84 -2.84
CA ASP A 149 -18.72 6.24 -3.42
C ASP A 149 -18.35 4.91 -4.09
N ARG A 150 -19.09 3.84 -3.81
CA ARG A 150 -18.80 2.49 -4.32
C ARG A 150 -18.73 2.42 -5.84
N TYR A 151 -19.60 3.15 -6.54
CA TYR A 151 -19.64 3.18 -8.00
C TYR A 151 -18.66 4.18 -8.63
N GLY A 152 -18.07 5.07 -7.83
CA GLY A 152 -17.05 6.01 -8.26
C GLY A 152 -15.63 5.63 -7.85
N PHE A 153 -15.48 4.45 -7.24
CA PHE A 153 -14.20 3.98 -6.78
C PHE A 153 -13.37 3.45 -7.95
N ALA A 154 -12.27 4.13 -8.23
CA ALA A 154 -11.21 3.60 -9.06
C ALA A 154 -10.15 2.98 -8.14
N PHE A 155 -10.09 1.66 -8.07
CA PHE A 155 -8.98 0.99 -7.42
C PHE A 155 -7.69 1.28 -8.21
N GLY A 156 -6.57 1.35 -7.53
CA GLY A 156 -5.24 1.48 -8.13
C GLY A 156 -4.19 0.94 -7.19
N HIS A 157 -3.13 0.38 -7.74
CA HIS A 157 -1.97 -0.11 -6.98
C HIS A 157 -1.18 1.05 -6.37
N ARG A 158 -1.84 1.80 -5.47
CA ARG A 158 -1.31 2.98 -4.78
C ARG A 158 -1.15 2.68 -3.30
N PRO A 159 -0.28 3.41 -2.59
CA PRO A 159 -0.14 3.23 -1.16
C PRO A 159 -1.48 3.29 -0.43
N ALA A 160 -1.75 2.25 0.34
CA ALA A 160 -2.99 2.12 1.08
C ALA A 160 -2.82 1.23 2.31
N LEU A 161 -3.51 1.58 3.38
CA LEU A 161 -3.62 0.79 4.59
C LEU A 161 -4.87 -0.08 4.50
N TYR A 162 -4.70 -1.39 4.62
CA TYR A 162 -5.77 -2.38 4.60
C TYR A 162 -5.97 -3.01 5.97
N HIS A 163 -7.22 -3.24 6.32
CA HIS A 163 -7.57 -4.24 7.32
C HIS A 163 -7.96 -5.55 6.61
N GLN A 164 -7.63 -6.71 7.21
CA GLN A 164 -7.93 -8.03 6.65
C GLN A 164 -9.41 -8.24 6.25
N ARG A 165 -10.33 -7.44 6.84
CA ARG A 165 -11.76 -7.48 6.50
C ARG A 165 -12.04 -7.18 5.03
N MET A 166 -11.21 -6.38 4.37
CA MET A 166 -11.32 -6.13 2.93
C MET A 166 -11.20 -7.43 2.13
N ILE A 167 -10.16 -8.21 2.40
CA ILE A 167 -9.95 -9.48 1.70
C ILE A 167 -10.99 -10.53 2.10
N LYS A 168 -11.41 -10.55 3.36
CA LYS A 168 -12.48 -11.45 3.82
C LYS A 168 -13.82 -11.18 3.15
N THR A 169 -14.13 -9.92 2.85
CA THR A 169 -15.40 -9.50 2.25
C THR A 169 -15.37 -9.54 0.73
N TYR A 170 -14.34 -8.96 0.10
CA TYR A 170 -14.29 -8.80 -1.37
C TYR A 170 -13.47 -9.88 -2.07
N GLY A 171 -12.79 -10.75 -1.30
CA GLY A 171 -11.94 -11.80 -1.83
C GLY A 171 -10.56 -11.28 -2.24
N TRP A 172 -9.78 -12.19 -2.80
CA TRP A 172 -8.43 -11.94 -3.29
C TRP A 172 -8.44 -11.20 -4.62
N PHE A 173 -7.29 -10.61 -4.95
CA PHE A 173 -7.05 -9.97 -6.24
C PHE A 173 -7.05 -11.00 -7.37
N GLU A 174 -7.42 -10.58 -8.59
CA GLU A 174 -7.38 -11.47 -9.74
C GLU A 174 -5.94 -11.70 -10.18
N GLU A 175 -5.59 -12.97 -10.43
CA GLU A 175 -4.25 -13.39 -10.84
C GLU A 175 -4.20 -13.68 -12.35
N GLY A 176 -3.01 -13.58 -12.94
CA GLY A 176 -2.81 -13.90 -14.36
C GLY A 176 -3.38 -12.87 -15.33
N VAL A 177 -3.78 -11.71 -14.85
CA VAL A 177 -4.28 -10.59 -15.65
C VAL A 177 -3.30 -9.41 -15.59
N SER A 178 -3.48 -8.41 -16.46
CA SER A 178 -2.69 -7.17 -16.38
C SER A 178 -2.98 -6.39 -15.09
N ALA A 179 -2.05 -5.51 -14.70
CA ALA A 179 -2.24 -4.66 -13.52
C ALA A 179 -3.54 -3.84 -13.61
N LEU A 180 -3.81 -3.23 -14.76
CA LEU A 180 -5.02 -2.45 -14.99
C LEU A 180 -6.30 -3.30 -14.89
N GLU A 181 -6.27 -4.52 -15.40
CA GLU A 181 -7.41 -5.43 -15.31
C GLU A 181 -7.63 -5.92 -13.89
N CYS A 182 -6.56 -6.21 -13.14
CA CYS A 182 -6.62 -6.54 -11.72
C CYS A 182 -7.29 -5.40 -10.92
N GLU A 183 -6.90 -4.14 -11.18
CA GLU A 183 -7.50 -2.96 -10.58
C GLU A 183 -9.00 -2.84 -10.89
N ARG A 184 -9.37 -3.02 -12.15
CA ARG A 184 -10.77 -2.95 -12.61
C ARG A 184 -11.63 -4.01 -11.95
N LEU A 185 -11.19 -5.25 -11.95
CA LEU A 185 -11.94 -6.38 -11.38
C LEU A 185 -12.11 -6.23 -9.86
N TYR A 186 -11.10 -5.72 -9.16
CA TYR A 186 -11.22 -5.47 -7.72
C TYR A 186 -12.20 -4.33 -7.43
N ALA A 187 -12.19 -3.26 -8.23
CA ALA A 187 -13.16 -2.18 -8.11
C ALA A 187 -14.59 -2.66 -8.37
N GLU A 188 -14.80 -3.58 -9.31
CA GLU A 188 -16.10 -4.19 -9.58
C GLU A 188 -16.58 -5.05 -8.41
N LYS A 189 -15.73 -5.89 -7.81
CA LYS A 189 -16.03 -6.64 -6.59
C LYS A 189 -16.50 -5.71 -5.46
N PHE A 190 -15.77 -4.59 -5.26
CA PHE A 190 -16.12 -3.58 -4.27
C PHE A 190 -17.50 -2.94 -4.56
N ALA A 191 -17.78 -2.58 -5.81
CA ALA A 191 -19.04 -1.94 -6.20
C ALA A 191 -20.26 -2.86 -6.05
N GLN A 192 -20.08 -4.18 -6.27
CA GLN A 192 -21.16 -5.15 -6.30
C GLN A 192 -21.43 -5.85 -4.96
N THR A 193 -20.52 -5.76 -4.02
CA THR A 193 -20.59 -6.47 -2.73
C THR A 193 -20.76 -5.49 -1.58
N GLU A 194 -21.76 -5.70 -0.73
CA GLU A 194 -21.88 -4.94 0.52
C GLU A 194 -20.76 -5.31 1.50
N GLY A 195 -20.26 -4.33 2.23
CA GLY A 195 -19.19 -4.53 3.18
C GLY A 195 -18.48 -3.23 3.57
N PRO A 196 -17.29 -3.32 4.18
CA PRO A 196 -16.56 -2.16 4.67
C PRO A 196 -16.16 -1.21 3.54
N ASP A 197 -16.19 0.07 3.84
CA ASP A 197 -15.93 1.12 2.87
C ASP A 197 -14.44 1.45 2.72
N VAL A 198 -14.14 2.22 1.69
CA VAL A 198 -12.82 2.79 1.42
C VAL A 198 -12.85 4.29 1.72
N VAL A 199 -11.84 4.74 2.45
CA VAL A 199 -11.59 6.14 2.78
C VAL A 199 -10.33 6.61 2.09
N LEU A 200 -10.32 7.84 1.60
CA LEU A 200 -9.14 8.50 1.09
C LEU A 200 -8.64 9.51 2.12
N SER A 201 -7.38 9.39 2.53
CA SER A 201 -6.70 10.44 3.30
C SER A 201 -6.62 11.73 2.47
N LEU A 202 -6.95 12.86 3.07
CA LEU A 202 -6.89 14.16 2.40
C LEU A 202 -5.46 14.71 2.27
N SER A 203 -4.49 14.08 2.95
CA SER A 203 -3.06 14.39 2.81
C SER A 203 -2.34 13.21 2.19
N SER A 204 -1.53 13.45 1.19
CA SER A 204 -0.73 12.40 0.54
C SER A 204 0.67 12.91 0.23
N PRO A 205 1.69 12.47 0.98
CA PRO A 205 3.10 12.74 0.68
C PRO A 205 3.72 11.72 -0.29
N TRP A 206 2.92 10.82 -0.85
CA TRP A 206 3.36 9.76 -1.73
C TRP A 206 3.45 10.23 -3.18
N TYR A 207 4.57 9.92 -3.82
CA TYR A 207 4.84 10.24 -5.22
C TYR A 207 5.27 8.99 -5.97
N HIS A 208 4.76 8.84 -7.16
CA HIS A 208 5.17 7.78 -8.07
C HIS A 208 6.49 8.17 -8.75
N THR A 209 7.49 7.31 -8.67
CA THR A 209 8.76 7.52 -9.34
C THR A 209 8.63 7.06 -10.79
N SER A 210 8.37 7.99 -11.71
CA SER A 210 8.55 7.70 -13.13
C SER A 210 10.03 7.78 -13.48
N THR A 211 10.44 7.11 -14.58
CA THR A 211 11.81 7.17 -15.08
C THR A 211 12.31 8.59 -15.38
N GLU A 212 11.40 9.55 -15.57
CA GLU A 212 11.71 10.95 -15.79
C GLU A 212 12.01 11.73 -14.48
N SER A 213 11.57 11.23 -13.33
CA SER A 213 11.76 11.91 -12.03
C SER A 213 13.06 11.53 -11.32
N LEU A 214 13.80 10.51 -11.77
CA LEU A 214 15.06 10.10 -11.15
C LEU A 214 16.18 11.13 -11.32
N SER A 215 16.20 11.84 -12.44
CA SER A 215 17.19 12.92 -12.67
C SER A 215 17.05 14.11 -11.71
N ALA A 216 15.90 14.22 -11.02
CA ALA A 216 15.64 15.25 -10.02
C ALA A 216 16.00 14.83 -8.59
N ILE A 217 16.31 13.54 -8.36
CA ILE A 217 16.59 12.97 -7.03
C ILE A 217 18.09 12.74 -6.82
N GLU A 218 18.91 12.77 -7.88
CA GLU A 218 20.36 12.70 -7.70
C GLU A 218 20.83 13.95 -6.96
N PRO A 219 21.47 13.83 -5.78
CA PRO A 219 22.09 14.96 -5.11
C PRO A 219 23.19 15.49 -6.06
N GLU A 220 23.15 16.78 -6.33
CA GLU A 220 24.28 17.46 -6.96
C GLU A 220 25.53 17.16 -6.13
N GLY A 221 26.47 16.38 -6.71
CA GLY A 221 27.69 15.90 -6.09
C GLY A 221 28.70 16.99 -5.77
#